data_c3a3b633e3532fb40b6decd4b7a25de5
#
_entry.id   c3a3b633e3532fb40b6decd4b7a25de5
#
_cell.length_a   1.000
_cell.length_b   1.000
_cell.length_c   1.000
_cell.angle_alpha   90.00
_cell.angle_beta   90.00
_cell.angle_gamma   90.00
#
_symmetry.space_group_name_H-M   'P 1'
#
loop_
_entity.id
_entity.type
_entity.pdbx_description
1 polymer ?
#
loop_
_entity_poly.entity_id
_entity_poly.type
_entity_poly.pdbx_seq_one_letter_code
_entity_poly.pdbx_strand_id
1 'polypeptide(L)'
;MVVTQRFGQGHRILVTGGAGFVPSHLVDALIARGCTVVAVDNFVTGSKENVAHLIEHPRFTLVEADVSEGLPQHEPAIAERFDAILHLASPASPTDFASLPIEILRVGSIATLHLLDRAVADGARFVMASTSEAYGDPKEHPQQETYWGNVNPVGIRSVYDEAKRFSEAATMAYHRFHGLDAGIVRIFNTYGPRMRPDDGRAIPTFITQALRGEPITVHGTGTQTRSICYVDDLVRGILLLLDSTETGPINCGTEHEVTMTELAELIVSLTGSGSSVAYVNRTADDPEMRRPDLTLARERLGYAPTVTPTEGLRRTIEHFSHRLG
;
A
#
# COMPACT_ATOMS: atom_id res chain seq x y z
N MET A 1 -3.50 22.13 10.04
CA MET A 1 -4.65 21.69 10.89
C MET A 1 -4.23 20.42 11.61
N VAL A 2 -4.57 20.23 12.90
CA VAL A 2 -4.27 18.97 13.60
C VAL A 2 -5.51 18.09 13.45
N VAL A 3 -5.37 16.95 12.76
CA VAL A 3 -6.43 15.95 12.64
C VAL A 3 -6.59 15.29 14.02
N THR A 4 -7.79 15.34 14.57
CA THR A 4 -8.11 14.70 15.85
C THR A 4 -8.46 13.23 15.59
N GLN A 5 -7.94 12.32 16.40
CA GLN A 5 -8.26 10.90 16.30
C GLN A 5 -9.78 10.69 16.42
N ARG A 6 -10.37 10.15 15.36
CA ARG A 6 -11.81 9.83 15.26
C ARG A 6 -12.09 8.37 15.62
N PHE A 7 -11.21 7.46 15.23
CA PHE A 7 -11.36 6.02 15.42
C PHE A 7 -10.40 5.49 16.49
N GLY A 8 -10.95 4.78 17.48
CA GLY A 8 -10.24 4.24 18.63
C GLY A 8 -11.11 3.21 19.38
N GLN A 9 -11.01 3.21 20.70
CA GLN A 9 -11.75 2.26 21.55
C GLN A 9 -13.26 2.26 21.23
N GLY A 10 -13.82 1.06 21.05
CA GLY A 10 -15.23 0.86 20.74
C GLY A 10 -15.59 0.91 19.26
N HIS A 11 -14.67 1.35 18.37
CA HIS A 11 -14.92 1.32 16.94
C HIS A 11 -14.49 -0.02 16.33
N ARG A 12 -15.30 -0.48 15.37
CA ARG A 12 -15.11 -1.74 14.66
C ARG A 12 -14.74 -1.47 13.21
N ILE A 13 -13.60 -1.99 12.79
CA ILE A 13 -12.97 -1.65 11.50
C ILE A 13 -12.72 -2.92 10.68
N LEU A 14 -13.16 -2.89 9.43
CA LEU A 14 -12.82 -3.91 8.42
C LEU A 14 -11.56 -3.47 7.67
N VAL A 15 -10.58 -4.37 7.56
CA VAL A 15 -9.37 -4.18 6.75
C VAL A 15 -9.27 -5.31 5.74
N THR A 16 -9.44 -5.04 4.45
CA THR A 16 -9.26 -6.05 3.41
C THR A 16 -7.80 -6.13 2.97
N GLY A 17 -7.34 -7.35 2.64
CA GLY A 17 -5.92 -7.63 2.43
C GLY A 17 -5.12 -7.57 3.73
N GLY A 18 -5.76 -7.80 4.89
CA GLY A 18 -5.22 -7.51 6.22
C GLY A 18 -3.96 -8.28 6.60
N ALA A 19 -3.65 -9.38 5.93
CA ALA A 19 -2.40 -10.14 6.09
C ALA A 19 -1.31 -9.74 5.07
N GLY A 20 -1.57 -8.73 4.23
CA GLY A 20 -0.60 -8.16 3.30
C GLY A 20 0.45 -7.30 4.00
N PHE A 21 1.45 -6.82 3.24
CA PHE A 21 2.54 -5.99 3.76
C PHE A 21 2.03 -4.73 4.48
N VAL A 22 1.51 -3.75 3.78
CA VAL A 22 1.04 -2.48 4.38
C VAL A 22 -0.15 -2.69 5.32
N PRO A 23 -1.20 -3.47 4.94
CA PRO A 23 -2.36 -3.62 5.81
C PRO A 23 -2.05 -4.28 7.15
N SER A 24 -1.10 -5.21 7.26
CA SER A 24 -0.74 -5.83 8.54
C SER A 24 -0.16 -4.84 9.55
N HIS A 25 0.63 -3.86 9.10
CA HIS A 25 1.10 -2.76 9.95
C HIS A 25 -0.04 -1.81 10.35
N LEU A 26 -1.00 -1.58 9.43
CA LEU A 26 -2.18 -0.78 9.72
C LEU A 26 -3.08 -1.47 10.75
N VAL A 27 -3.25 -2.80 10.67
CA VAL A 27 -3.96 -3.61 11.67
C VAL A 27 -3.33 -3.43 13.05
N ASP A 28 -1.99 -3.55 13.15
CA ASP A 28 -1.28 -3.32 14.43
C ASP A 28 -1.58 -1.94 15.01
N ALA A 29 -1.52 -0.91 14.19
CA ALA A 29 -1.75 0.46 14.63
C ALA A 29 -3.21 0.69 15.07
N LEU A 30 -4.19 0.07 14.40
CA LEU A 30 -5.61 0.14 14.78
C LEU A 30 -5.88 -0.61 16.10
N ILE A 31 -5.29 -1.79 16.29
CA ILE A 31 -5.37 -2.54 17.54
C ILE A 31 -4.74 -1.74 18.69
N ALA A 32 -3.59 -1.10 18.46
CA ALA A 32 -2.93 -0.24 19.46
C ALA A 32 -3.80 0.98 19.84
N ARG A 33 -4.62 1.50 18.93
CA ARG A 33 -5.62 2.55 19.19
C ARG A 33 -6.85 2.06 19.96
N GLY A 34 -6.99 0.76 20.20
CA GLY A 34 -8.13 0.16 20.91
C GLY A 34 -9.30 -0.24 20.00
N CYS A 35 -9.15 -0.15 18.68
CA CYS A 35 -10.18 -0.61 17.74
C CYS A 35 -10.36 -2.14 17.81
N THR A 36 -11.55 -2.61 17.47
CA THR A 36 -11.79 -4.01 17.08
C THR A 36 -11.58 -4.12 15.59
N VAL A 37 -10.69 -5.00 15.15
CA VAL A 37 -10.31 -5.13 13.75
C VAL A 37 -10.70 -6.50 13.21
N VAL A 38 -11.42 -6.51 12.11
CA VAL A 38 -11.67 -7.70 11.29
C VAL A 38 -10.81 -7.58 10.03
N ALA A 39 -9.83 -8.46 9.90
CA ALA A 39 -8.99 -8.56 8.71
C ALA A 39 -9.53 -9.64 7.78
N VAL A 40 -9.72 -9.33 6.50
CA VAL A 40 -10.12 -10.30 5.47
C VAL A 40 -8.99 -10.43 4.46
N ASP A 41 -8.54 -11.66 4.20
CA ASP A 41 -7.46 -11.96 3.25
C ASP A 41 -7.65 -13.34 2.62
N ASN A 42 -7.33 -13.52 1.35
CA ASN A 42 -7.34 -14.82 0.66
C ASN A 42 -5.96 -15.45 0.55
N PHE A 43 -4.93 -14.79 1.10
CA PHE A 43 -3.53 -15.19 1.14
C PHE A 43 -2.87 -15.44 -0.23
N VAL A 44 -3.43 -14.92 -1.32
CA VAL A 44 -2.78 -15.02 -2.65
C VAL A 44 -1.41 -14.33 -2.65
N THR A 45 -1.31 -13.17 -1.96
CA THR A 45 -0.05 -12.43 -1.77
C THR A 45 0.22 -12.09 -0.31
N GLY A 46 -0.77 -12.21 0.56
CA GLY A 46 -0.64 -12.05 2.00
C GLY A 46 -0.02 -13.27 2.68
N SER A 47 0.41 -13.11 3.95
CA SER A 47 0.93 -14.20 4.77
C SER A 47 0.31 -14.18 6.16
N LYS A 48 -0.14 -15.35 6.64
CA LYS A 48 -0.64 -15.51 8.04
C LYS A 48 0.42 -15.10 9.07
N GLU A 49 1.71 -15.25 8.73
CA GLU A 49 2.82 -14.84 9.58
C GLU A 49 2.81 -13.35 9.92
N ASN A 50 2.36 -12.50 8.97
CA ASN A 50 2.31 -11.05 9.17
C ASN A 50 1.38 -10.61 10.31
N VAL A 51 0.39 -11.43 10.67
CA VAL A 51 -0.61 -11.16 11.72
C VAL A 51 -0.64 -12.25 12.81
N ALA A 52 0.30 -13.22 12.79
CA ALA A 52 0.32 -14.35 13.72
C ALA A 52 0.33 -13.91 15.19
N HIS A 53 1.01 -12.82 15.51
CA HIS A 53 1.08 -12.24 16.85
C HIS A 53 -0.25 -11.67 17.37
N LEU A 54 -1.25 -11.53 16.50
CA LEU A 54 -2.58 -10.99 16.82
C LEU A 54 -3.67 -12.07 16.92
N ILE A 55 -3.40 -13.32 16.53
CA ILE A 55 -4.44 -14.36 16.40
C ILE A 55 -5.21 -14.58 17.73
N GLU A 56 -4.50 -14.53 18.87
CA GLU A 56 -5.11 -14.67 20.20
C GLU A 56 -5.56 -13.31 20.80
N HIS A 57 -5.43 -12.22 20.07
CA HIS A 57 -5.77 -10.90 20.58
C HIS A 57 -7.31 -10.69 20.57
N PRO A 58 -7.96 -10.33 21.70
CA PRO A 58 -9.42 -10.32 21.85
C PRO A 58 -10.16 -9.32 20.94
N ARG A 59 -9.44 -8.35 20.36
CA ARG A 59 -9.99 -7.36 19.43
C ARG A 59 -9.58 -7.60 17.98
N PHE A 60 -9.00 -8.75 17.66
CA PHE A 60 -8.60 -9.11 16.30
C PHE A 60 -9.32 -10.36 15.83
N THR A 61 -9.81 -10.34 14.60
CA THR A 61 -10.36 -11.52 13.92
C THR A 61 -9.82 -11.57 12.51
N LEU A 62 -9.26 -12.71 12.11
CA LEU A 62 -8.81 -12.99 10.76
C LEU A 62 -9.83 -13.89 10.07
N VAL A 63 -10.36 -13.42 8.93
CA VAL A 63 -11.30 -14.16 8.08
C VAL A 63 -10.61 -14.49 6.75
N GLU A 64 -10.52 -15.77 6.42
CA GLU A 64 -9.99 -16.23 5.14
C GLU A 64 -11.09 -16.18 4.08
N ALA A 65 -11.04 -15.18 3.18
CA ALA A 65 -12.02 -15.03 2.11
C ALA A 65 -11.49 -14.18 0.97
N ASP A 66 -12.03 -14.41 -0.25
CA ASP A 66 -11.81 -13.54 -1.40
C ASP A 66 -12.90 -12.47 -1.45
N VAL A 67 -12.51 -11.22 -1.26
CA VAL A 67 -13.45 -10.08 -1.25
C VAL A 67 -14.11 -9.83 -2.63
N SER A 68 -13.56 -10.37 -3.70
CA SER A 68 -14.18 -10.29 -5.04
C SER A 68 -15.40 -11.20 -5.18
N GLU A 69 -15.51 -12.24 -4.35
CA GLU A 69 -16.68 -13.09 -4.25
C GLU A 69 -17.73 -12.55 -3.25
N GLY A 70 -17.43 -11.37 -2.64
CA GLY A 70 -18.23 -10.77 -1.58
C GLY A 70 -17.75 -11.15 -0.18
N LEU A 71 -18.21 -10.39 0.81
CA LEU A 71 -17.92 -10.70 2.22
C LEU A 71 -18.75 -11.91 2.68
N PRO A 72 -18.14 -12.90 3.38
CA PRO A 72 -18.84 -14.11 3.82
C PRO A 72 -19.82 -13.81 4.96
N GLN A 73 -21.09 -13.56 4.62
CA GLN A 73 -22.13 -13.15 5.57
C GLN A 73 -22.45 -14.19 6.66
N HIS A 74 -22.05 -15.45 6.46
CA HIS A 74 -22.20 -16.51 7.47
C HIS A 74 -21.18 -16.41 8.61
N GLU A 75 -20.09 -15.65 8.42
CA GLU A 75 -19.10 -15.38 9.45
C GLU A 75 -19.63 -14.34 10.43
N PRO A 76 -19.77 -14.67 11.74
CA PRO A 76 -20.30 -13.74 12.73
C PRO A 76 -19.56 -12.41 12.77
N ALA A 77 -18.23 -12.46 12.58
CA ALA A 77 -17.40 -11.28 12.53
C ALA A 77 -17.69 -10.37 11.32
N ILE A 78 -18.32 -10.85 10.27
CA ILE A 78 -18.71 -10.08 9.09
C ILE A 78 -20.16 -9.59 9.18
N ALA A 79 -21.02 -10.32 9.89
CA ALA A 79 -22.43 -9.98 9.99
C ALA A 79 -22.68 -8.67 10.75
N GLU A 80 -21.81 -8.31 11.69
CA GLU A 80 -21.93 -7.06 12.46
C GLU A 80 -21.53 -5.84 11.64
N ARG A 81 -22.13 -4.68 11.97
CA ARG A 81 -21.83 -3.37 11.36
C ARG A 81 -20.39 -2.95 11.61
N PHE A 82 -19.78 -2.29 10.62
CA PHE A 82 -18.48 -1.62 10.73
C PHE A 82 -18.64 -0.11 10.83
N ASP A 83 -17.75 0.54 11.58
CA ASP A 83 -17.65 2.00 11.66
C ASP A 83 -16.74 2.56 10.56
N ALA A 84 -15.79 1.75 10.11
CA ALA A 84 -14.95 2.07 8.94
C ALA A 84 -14.55 0.81 8.17
N ILE A 85 -14.37 0.97 6.87
CA ILE A 85 -13.87 -0.06 5.94
C ILE A 85 -12.64 0.50 5.22
N LEU A 86 -11.50 -0.16 5.41
CA LEU A 86 -10.25 0.17 4.72
C LEU A 86 -9.99 -0.89 3.65
N HIS A 87 -10.12 -0.48 2.40
CA HIS A 87 -9.94 -1.37 1.25
C HIS A 87 -8.52 -1.29 0.72
N LEU A 88 -7.67 -2.25 1.18
CA LEU A 88 -6.27 -2.36 0.76
C LEU A 88 -5.98 -3.67 -0.01
N ALA A 89 -6.94 -4.60 -0.10
CA ALA A 89 -6.78 -5.84 -0.85
C ALA A 89 -6.45 -5.54 -2.32
N SER A 90 -5.27 -5.96 -2.76
CA SER A 90 -4.86 -6.01 -4.16
C SER A 90 -3.46 -6.61 -4.26
N PRO A 91 -3.19 -7.56 -5.16
CA PRO A 91 -1.82 -7.82 -5.60
C PRO A 91 -1.26 -6.52 -6.20
N ALA A 92 -0.07 -6.11 -5.79
CA ALA A 92 0.43 -4.77 -6.07
C ALA A 92 1.91 -4.74 -6.52
N SER A 93 2.48 -5.91 -6.79
CA SER A 93 3.85 -6.01 -7.28
C SER A 93 3.88 -6.21 -8.80
N PRO A 94 4.94 -5.74 -9.50
CA PRO A 94 5.06 -5.93 -10.95
C PRO A 94 5.02 -7.41 -11.38
N THR A 95 5.51 -8.32 -10.55
CA THR A 95 5.45 -9.77 -10.80
C THR A 95 4.02 -10.31 -10.77
N ASP A 96 3.18 -9.73 -9.90
CA ASP A 96 1.78 -10.12 -9.77
C ASP A 96 0.94 -9.65 -10.97
N PHE A 97 1.32 -8.56 -11.66
CA PHE A 97 0.58 -8.07 -12.84
C PHE A 97 0.53 -9.08 -13.98
N ALA A 98 1.58 -9.87 -14.13
CA ALA A 98 1.66 -10.92 -15.15
C ALA A 98 1.02 -12.26 -14.70
N SER A 99 1.08 -12.57 -13.40
CA SER A 99 0.63 -13.85 -12.86
C SER A 99 -0.82 -13.85 -12.37
N LEU A 100 -1.36 -12.70 -11.97
CA LEU A 100 -2.68 -12.52 -11.36
C LEU A 100 -3.51 -11.38 -12.02
N PRO A 101 -3.51 -11.26 -13.37
CA PRO A 101 -4.12 -10.10 -14.04
C PRO A 101 -5.64 -10.00 -13.82
N ILE A 102 -6.34 -11.13 -13.81
CA ILE A 102 -7.80 -11.16 -13.67
C ILE A 102 -8.20 -10.93 -12.21
N GLU A 103 -7.46 -11.48 -11.27
CA GLU A 103 -7.66 -11.29 -9.83
C GLU A 103 -7.49 -9.81 -9.45
N ILE A 104 -6.49 -9.13 -10.02
CA ILE A 104 -6.28 -7.69 -9.83
C ILE A 104 -7.47 -6.88 -10.34
N LEU A 105 -7.96 -7.18 -11.54
CA LEU A 105 -9.12 -6.51 -12.10
C LEU A 105 -10.39 -6.76 -11.27
N ARG A 106 -10.61 -8.00 -10.81
CA ARG A 106 -11.77 -8.35 -9.96
C ARG A 106 -11.74 -7.63 -8.62
N VAL A 107 -10.60 -7.63 -7.93
CA VAL A 107 -10.50 -6.96 -6.63
C VAL A 107 -10.62 -5.44 -6.75
N GLY A 108 -10.06 -4.83 -7.80
CA GLY A 108 -10.19 -3.39 -8.05
C GLY A 108 -11.57 -2.95 -8.55
N SER A 109 -12.40 -3.86 -9.04
CA SER A 109 -13.74 -3.54 -9.57
C SER A 109 -14.85 -4.17 -8.71
N ILE A 110 -15.05 -5.47 -8.81
CA ILE A 110 -16.17 -6.18 -8.16
C ILE A 110 -16.08 -6.05 -6.65
N ALA A 111 -14.92 -6.33 -6.05
CA ALA A 111 -14.74 -6.21 -4.60
C ALA A 111 -14.94 -4.75 -4.14
N THR A 112 -14.41 -3.78 -4.89
CA THR A 112 -14.59 -2.37 -4.56
C THR A 112 -16.08 -2.01 -4.49
N LEU A 113 -16.90 -2.43 -5.48
CA LEU A 113 -18.35 -2.16 -5.48
C LEU A 113 -19.06 -2.83 -4.30
N HIS A 114 -18.79 -4.11 -4.02
CA HIS A 114 -19.37 -4.83 -2.87
C HIS A 114 -19.04 -4.14 -1.54
N LEU A 115 -17.80 -3.65 -1.38
CA LEU A 115 -17.37 -2.98 -0.16
C LEU A 115 -17.94 -1.56 -0.03
N LEU A 116 -18.16 -0.86 -1.14
CA LEU A 116 -18.84 0.43 -1.17
C LEU A 116 -20.32 0.27 -0.80
N ASP A 117 -21.03 -0.73 -1.35
CA ASP A 117 -22.41 -1.06 -0.96
C ASP A 117 -22.51 -1.37 0.53
N ARG A 118 -21.54 -2.15 1.05
CA ARG A 118 -21.46 -2.45 2.47
C ARG A 118 -21.20 -1.20 3.32
N ALA A 119 -20.31 -0.31 2.88
CA ALA A 119 -20.02 0.93 3.60
C ALA A 119 -21.26 1.85 3.67
N VAL A 120 -22.04 1.94 2.60
CA VAL A 120 -23.31 2.68 2.58
C VAL A 120 -24.32 2.06 3.54
N ALA A 121 -24.48 0.73 3.51
CA ALA A 121 -25.42 0.01 4.39
C ALA A 121 -25.06 0.16 5.87
N ASP A 122 -23.77 0.15 6.19
CA ASP A 122 -23.29 0.31 7.57
C ASP A 122 -23.22 1.80 8.00
N GLY A 123 -23.28 2.77 7.07
CA GLY A 123 -22.95 4.17 7.34
C GLY A 123 -21.50 4.34 7.77
N ALA A 124 -20.62 3.50 7.25
CA ALA A 124 -19.21 3.44 7.59
C ALA A 124 -18.39 4.45 6.79
N ARG A 125 -17.29 4.96 7.38
CA ARG A 125 -16.27 5.64 6.60
C ARG A 125 -15.53 4.64 5.73
N PHE A 126 -15.36 4.95 4.44
CA PHE A 126 -14.65 4.10 3.48
C PHE A 126 -13.30 4.73 3.12
N VAL A 127 -12.19 4.01 3.31
CA VAL A 127 -10.86 4.46 2.87
C VAL A 127 -10.34 3.50 1.81
N MET A 128 -10.14 4.05 0.60
CA MET A 128 -9.64 3.32 -0.57
C MET A 128 -8.13 3.54 -0.73
N ALA A 129 -7.37 2.45 -0.72
CA ALA A 129 -5.95 2.48 -1.06
C ALA A 129 -5.76 2.49 -2.59
N SER A 130 -5.53 3.68 -3.13
CA SER A 130 -5.06 3.90 -4.50
C SER A 130 -3.52 3.87 -4.54
N THR A 131 -2.95 4.32 -5.63
CA THR A 131 -1.54 4.16 -5.93
C THR A 131 -1.02 5.34 -6.76
N SER A 132 0.30 5.58 -6.70
CA SER A 132 0.98 6.47 -7.66
C SER A 132 0.93 5.96 -9.10
N GLU A 133 0.61 4.66 -9.32
CA GLU A 133 0.44 4.10 -10.66
C GLU A 133 -0.77 4.72 -11.40
N ALA A 134 -1.74 5.31 -10.66
CA ALA A 134 -2.84 6.08 -11.25
C ALA A 134 -2.36 7.28 -12.11
N TYR A 135 -1.12 7.72 -11.91
CA TYR A 135 -0.47 8.75 -12.73
C TYR A 135 0.20 8.20 -14.00
N GLY A 136 0.39 6.88 -14.11
CA GLY A 136 1.05 6.23 -15.24
C GLY A 136 2.52 6.62 -15.37
N ASP A 137 2.95 6.91 -16.62
CA ASP A 137 4.23 7.54 -16.92
C ASP A 137 4.06 9.07 -16.90
N PRO A 138 4.30 9.73 -15.75
CA PRO A 138 3.86 11.11 -15.54
C PRO A 138 4.67 12.11 -16.36
N LYS A 139 3.96 13.08 -16.97
CA LYS A 139 4.56 14.23 -17.66
C LYS A 139 4.76 15.43 -16.74
N GLU A 140 4.30 15.35 -15.51
CA GLU A 140 4.45 16.37 -14.46
C GLU A 140 5.28 15.82 -13.31
N HIS A 141 6.17 16.64 -12.74
CA HIS A 141 7.04 16.28 -11.64
C HIS A 141 7.27 17.48 -10.70
N PRO A 142 7.03 17.35 -9.38
CA PRO A 142 6.41 16.23 -8.68
C PRO A 142 4.92 16.05 -9.06
N GLN A 143 4.38 14.83 -8.83
CA GLN A 143 2.99 14.53 -9.16
C GLN A 143 2.05 15.14 -8.12
N GLN A 144 1.16 16.03 -8.57
CA GLN A 144 0.06 16.61 -7.79
C GLN A 144 -1.23 15.81 -7.97
N GLU A 145 -2.13 15.85 -6.99
CA GLU A 145 -3.39 15.10 -7.03
C GLU A 145 -4.33 15.57 -8.15
N THR A 146 -4.19 16.80 -8.61
CA THR A 146 -4.93 17.38 -9.74
C THR A 146 -4.48 16.89 -11.11
N TYR A 147 -3.30 16.26 -11.20
CA TYR A 147 -2.81 15.67 -12.43
C TYR A 147 -3.57 14.38 -12.77
N TRP A 148 -4.19 14.30 -13.93
CA TRP A 148 -5.04 13.17 -14.33
C TRP A 148 -4.26 11.92 -14.74
N GLY A 149 -2.97 12.06 -14.96
CA GLY A 149 -2.08 10.96 -15.32
C GLY A 149 -1.90 10.80 -16.83
N ASN A 150 -0.97 9.91 -17.18
CA ASN A 150 -0.63 9.48 -18.53
C ASN A 150 -0.49 7.95 -18.52
N VAL A 151 -1.63 7.26 -18.48
CA VAL A 151 -1.72 5.80 -18.36
C VAL A 151 -1.91 5.17 -19.73
N ASN A 152 -1.22 4.06 -20.00
CA ASN A 152 -1.49 3.21 -21.15
C ASN A 152 -2.60 2.22 -20.81
N PRO A 153 -3.87 2.42 -21.28
CA PRO A 153 -5.01 1.63 -20.81
C PRO A 153 -5.03 0.18 -21.33
N VAL A 154 -4.13 -0.17 -22.25
CA VAL A 154 -4.04 -1.50 -22.88
C VAL A 154 -2.66 -2.13 -22.72
N GLY A 155 -1.73 -1.48 -21.99
CA GLY A 155 -0.40 -2.02 -21.70
C GLY A 155 -0.43 -3.11 -20.63
N ILE A 156 0.69 -3.79 -20.41
CA ILE A 156 0.81 -4.87 -19.41
C ILE A 156 0.46 -4.39 -18.00
N ARG A 157 0.78 -3.13 -17.66
CA ARG A 157 0.51 -2.54 -16.34
C ARG A 157 -0.95 -2.12 -16.15
N SER A 158 -1.72 -2.00 -17.25
CA SER A 158 -3.11 -1.51 -17.24
C SER A 158 -4.02 -2.30 -16.30
N VAL A 159 -3.76 -3.58 -16.11
CA VAL A 159 -4.55 -4.44 -15.20
C VAL A 159 -4.56 -3.91 -13.76
N TYR A 160 -3.47 -3.30 -13.32
CA TYR A 160 -3.39 -2.67 -12.00
C TYR A 160 -3.77 -1.19 -12.05
N ASP A 161 -3.22 -0.45 -13.01
CA ASP A 161 -3.41 0.99 -13.13
C ASP A 161 -4.89 1.34 -13.30
N GLU A 162 -5.57 0.68 -14.25
CA GLU A 162 -6.99 0.92 -14.50
C GLU A 162 -7.91 0.32 -13.43
N ALA A 163 -7.53 -0.80 -12.78
CA ALA A 163 -8.27 -1.31 -11.63
C ALA A 163 -8.30 -0.29 -10.48
N LYS A 164 -7.17 0.37 -10.19
CA LYS A 164 -7.09 1.41 -9.16
C LYS A 164 -7.81 2.70 -9.57
N ARG A 165 -7.69 3.11 -10.83
CA ARG A 165 -8.44 4.27 -11.38
C ARG A 165 -9.94 4.03 -11.36
N PHE A 166 -10.40 2.82 -11.68
CA PHE A 166 -11.81 2.43 -11.53
C PHE A 166 -12.25 2.52 -10.07
N SER A 167 -11.46 2.01 -9.13
CA SER A 167 -11.78 2.07 -7.70
C SER A 167 -11.90 3.52 -7.20
N GLU A 168 -11.03 4.45 -7.65
CA GLU A 168 -11.15 5.89 -7.34
C GLU A 168 -12.47 6.44 -7.90
N ALA A 169 -12.79 6.16 -9.18
CA ALA A 169 -13.99 6.65 -9.82
C ALA A 169 -15.27 6.12 -9.14
N ALA A 170 -15.30 4.84 -8.79
CA ALA A 170 -16.40 4.22 -8.05
C ALA A 170 -16.57 4.86 -6.65
N THR A 171 -15.48 5.02 -5.90
CA THR A 171 -15.50 5.66 -4.58
C THR A 171 -16.07 7.08 -4.65
N MET A 172 -15.63 7.87 -5.64
CA MET A 172 -16.14 9.24 -5.86
C MET A 172 -17.60 9.27 -6.32
N ALA A 173 -18.05 8.26 -7.07
CA ALA A 173 -19.47 8.13 -7.44
C ALA A 173 -20.34 7.88 -6.21
N TYR A 174 -19.94 6.94 -5.35
CA TYR A 174 -20.66 6.66 -4.11
C TYR A 174 -20.66 7.86 -3.14
N HIS A 175 -19.55 8.58 -3.04
CA HIS A 175 -19.49 9.82 -2.27
C HIS A 175 -20.51 10.85 -2.79
N ARG A 176 -20.57 11.09 -4.11
CA ARG A 176 -21.43 12.11 -4.70
C ARG A 176 -22.92 11.75 -4.69
N PHE A 177 -23.25 10.48 -4.95
CA PHE A 177 -24.63 10.07 -5.19
C PHE A 177 -25.28 9.37 -3.99
N HIS A 178 -24.50 8.81 -3.05
CA HIS A 178 -24.96 8.17 -1.83
C HIS A 178 -24.54 8.91 -0.55
N GLY A 179 -23.78 10.01 -0.67
CA GLY A 179 -23.28 10.75 0.49
C GLY A 179 -22.28 9.96 1.35
N LEU A 180 -21.63 8.94 0.76
CA LEU A 180 -20.68 8.11 1.48
C LEU A 180 -19.54 8.96 2.05
N ASP A 181 -19.24 8.80 3.35
CA ASP A 181 -18.04 9.34 3.96
C ASP A 181 -16.84 8.54 3.47
N ALA A 182 -16.11 9.08 2.50
CA ALA A 182 -15.05 8.36 1.80
C ALA A 182 -13.72 9.12 1.85
N GLY A 183 -12.62 8.37 1.76
CA GLY A 183 -11.27 8.89 1.60
C GLY A 183 -10.47 8.06 0.59
N ILE A 184 -9.65 8.70 -0.23
CA ILE A 184 -8.76 8.05 -1.21
C ILE A 184 -7.33 8.43 -0.91
N VAL A 185 -6.45 7.44 -0.69
CA VAL A 185 -5.01 7.64 -0.53
C VAL A 185 -4.26 7.11 -1.75
N ARG A 186 -3.45 7.94 -2.42
CA ARG A 186 -2.51 7.50 -3.46
C ARG A 186 -1.17 7.19 -2.83
N ILE A 187 -0.88 5.90 -2.72
CA ILE A 187 0.33 5.36 -2.08
C ILE A 187 1.49 5.42 -3.06
N PHE A 188 2.57 6.07 -2.66
CA PHE A 188 3.84 6.05 -3.39
C PHE A 188 4.72 4.90 -2.90
N ASN A 189 5.86 4.65 -3.60
CA ASN A 189 6.73 3.50 -3.31
C ASN A 189 7.01 3.36 -1.82
N THR A 190 6.52 2.30 -1.25
CA THR A 190 6.63 2.01 0.18
C THR A 190 7.42 0.73 0.40
N TYR A 191 8.25 0.71 1.45
CA TYR A 191 9.05 -0.43 1.85
C TYR A 191 9.05 -0.61 3.38
N GLY A 192 9.42 -1.80 3.82
CA GLY A 192 9.50 -2.11 5.25
C GLY A 192 9.50 -3.61 5.54
N PRO A 193 9.50 -4.00 6.82
CA PRO A 193 9.28 -5.36 7.27
C PRO A 193 7.99 -5.96 6.69
N ARG A 194 7.91 -7.29 6.60
CA ARG A 194 6.76 -8.05 6.07
C ARG A 194 6.55 -7.93 4.55
N MET A 195 7.43 -7.22 3.80
CA MET A 195 7.47 -7.39 2.36
C MET A 195 7.92 -8.81 2.01
N ARG A 196 7.42 -9.33 0.88
CA ARG A 196 7.88 -10.64 0.36
C ARG A 196 9.30 -10.48 -0.21
N PRO A 197 10.25 -11.42 0.08
CA PRO A 197 11.58 -11.41 -0.55
C PRO A 197 11.54 -11.51 -2.08
N ASP A 198 10.52 -12.20 -2.61
CA ASP A 198 10.25 -12.42 -4.04
C ASP A 198 9.26 -11.42 -4.65
N ASP A 199 9.02 -10.30 -3.99
CA ASP A 199 8.09 -9.25 -4.42
C ASP A 199 8.43 -8.67 -5.81
N GLY A 200 9.71 -8.70 -6.22
CA GLY A 200 10.17 -8.21 -7.52
C GLY A 200 10.40 -6.69 -7.59
N ARG A 201 10.03 -5.92 -6.57
CA ARG A 201 10.41 -4.52 -6.45
C ARG A 201 11.87 -4.36 -6.02
N ALA A 202 12.49 -3.20 -6.31
CA ALA A 202 13.92 -2.98 -6.13
C ALA A 202 14.41 -3.26 -4.69
N ILE A 203 13.77 -2.72 -3.66
CA ILE A 203 14.25 -2.84 -2.27
C ILE A 203 14.30 -4.28 -1.77
N PRO A 204 13.21 -5.10 -1.83
CA PRO A 204 13.29 -6.50 -1.40
C PRO A 204 14.27 -7.32 -2.26
N THR A 205 14.35 -7.05 -3.57
CA THR A 205 15.32 -7.71 -4.46
C THR A 205 16.76 -7.41 -4.06
N PHE A 206 17.10 -6.13 -3.89
CA PHE A 206 18.45 -5.69 -3.53
C PHE A 206 18.88 -6.22 -2.16
N ILE A 207 17.97 -6.16 -1.17
CA ILE A 207 18.26 -6.70 0.17
C ILE A 207 18.50 -8.22 0.10
N THR A 208 17.64 -8.96 -0.60
CA THR A 208 17.77 -10.41 -0.75
C THR A 208 19.09 -10.80 -1.43
N GLN A 209 19.44 -10.10 -2.52
CA GLN A 209 20.69 -10.32 -3.23
C GLN A 209 21.91 -9.99 -2.35
N ALA A 210 21.89 -8.84 -1.65
CA ALA A 210 22.97 -8.46 -0.76
C ALA A 210 23.17 -9.48 0.38
N LEU A 211 22.09 -9.95 1.03
CA LEU A 211 22.18 -10.94 2.11
C LEU A 211 22.68 -12.31 1.63
N ARG A 212 22.46 -12.64 0.34
CA ARG A 212 22.97 -13.88 -0.27
C ARG A 212 24.37 -13.76 -0.86
N GLY A 213 24.97 -12.56 -0.84
CA GLY A 213 26.26 -12.30 -1.50
C GLY A 213 26.18 -12.34 -3.03
N GLU A 214 24.99 -12.25 -3.59
CA GLU A 214 24.74 -12.19 -5.04
C GLU A 214 24.94 -10.77 -5.57
N PRO A 215 25.30 -10.57 -6.86
CA PRO A 215 25.33 -9.25 -7.47
C PRO A 215 23.96 -8.56 -7.39
N ILE A 216 23.94 -7.27 -7.01
CA ILE A 216 22.72 -6.48 -7.00
C ILE A 216 22.37 -6.04 -8.42
N THR A 217 21.20 -6.45 -8.92
CA THR A 217 20.77 -6.18 -10.30
C THR A 217 20.02 -4.86 -10.41
N VAL A 218 20.67 -3.85 -10.98
CA VAL A 218 20.08 -2.54 -11.26
C VAL A 218 19.63 -2.49 -12.72
N HIS A 219 18.34 -2.23 -12.95
CA HIS A 219 17.79 -2.11 -14.30
C HIS A 219 18.16 -0.77 -14.95
N GLY A 220 18.56 -0.79 -16.24
CA GLY A 220 19.00 0.39 -16.99
C GLY A 220 20.33 0.93 -16.51
N THR A 221 20.47 2.26 -16.49
CA THR A 221 21.70 2.97 -16.07
C THR A 221 21.77 3.21 -14.56
N GLY A 222 20.69 2.94 -13.82
CA GLY A 222 20.59 3.21 -12.39
C GLY A 222 20.35 4.68 -12.02
N THR A 223 20.25 5.59 -13.01
CA THR A 223 20.02 7.03 -12.80
C THR A 223 18.56 7.39 -12.58
N GLN A 224 17.62 6.47 -12.86
CA GLN A 224 16.21 6.67 -12.57
C GLN A 224 16.00 6.84 -11.07
N THR A 225 15.11 7.79 -10.71
CA THR A 225 14.86 8.13 -9.30
C THR A 225 13.53 7.58 -8.79
N ARG A 226 13.52 7.28 -7.50
CA ARG A 226 12.29 6.94 -6.76
C ARG A 226 12.30 7.63 -5.40
N SER A 227 11.14 8.14 -5.01
CA SER A 227 10.91 8.47 -3.62
C SER A 227 10.47 7.21 -2.88
N ILE A 228 11.15 6.87 -1.79
CA ILE A 228 10.93 5.63 -1.03
C ILE A 228 10.43 5.95 0.39
N CYS A 229 9.22 5.54 0.72
CA CYS A 229 8.57 5.80 1.99
C CYS A 229 8.64 4.58 2.91
N TYR A 230 9.07 4.78 4.16
CA TYR A 230 9.00 3.70 5.14
C TYR A 230 7.55 3.45 5.59
N VAL A 231 7.21 2.19 5.83
CA VAL A 231 5.82 1.75 6.07
C VAL A 231 5.14 2.45 7.25
N ASP A 232 5.86 2.78 8.32
CA ASP A 232 5.29 3.49 9.49
C ASP A 232 4.81 4.88 9.12
N ASP A 233 5.54 5.60 8.27
CA ASP A 233 5.11 6.91 7.76
C ASP A 233 3.86 6.79 6.89
N LEU A 234 3.80 5.79 6.01
CA LEU A 234 2.60 5.52 5.20
C LEU A 234 1.40 5.20 6.07
N VAL A 235 1.54 4.28 7.03
CA VAL A 235 0.47 3.90 7.97
C VAL A 235 -0.06 5.13 8.71
N ARG A 236 0.84 6.01 9.16
CA ARG A 236 0.45 7.28 9.78
C ARG A 236 -0.37 8.16 8.82
N GLY A 237 0.02 8.25 7.55
CA GLY A 237 -0.74 8.98 6.53
C GLY A 237 -2.15 8.41 6.32
N ILE A 238 -2.27 7.09 6.22
CA ILE A 238 -3.57 6.41 6.10
C ILE A 238 -4.45 6.66 7.33
N LEU A 239 -3.87 6.61 8.53
CA LEU A 239 -4.61 6.87 9.77
C LEU A 239 -5.05 8.33 9.89
N LEU A 240 -4.24 9.29 9.46
CA LEU A 240 -4.64 10.69 9.40
C LEU A 240 -5.80 10.91 8.42
N LEU A 241 -5.78 10.26 7.25
CA LEU A 241 -6.89 10.31 6.30
C LEU A 241 -8.15 9.64 6.88
N LEU A 242 -8.00 8.49 7.54
CA LEU A 242 -9.12 7.79 8.21
C LEU A 242 -9.81 8.70 9.24
N ASP A 243 -9.03 9.43 10.04
CA ASP A 243 -9.54 10.31 11.10
C ASP A 243 -10.10 11.64 10.56
N SER A 244 -9.77 12.02 9.34
CA SER A 244 -10.19 13.28 8.71
C SER A 244 -11.57 13.18 8.04
N THR A 245 -12.06 14.31 7.51
CA THR A 245 -13.22 14.38 6.61
C THR A 245 -12.81 14.53 5.14
N GLU A 246 -11.51 14.48 4.87
CA GLU A 246 -11.00 14.64 3.49
C GLU A 246 -11.39 13.45 2.64
N THR A 247 -11.88 13.72 1.45
CA THR A 247 -12.22 12.68 0.46
C THR A 247 -11.02 12.34 -0.40
N GLY A 248 -10.20 13.30 -0.74
CA GLY A 248 -9.03 13.12 -1.58
C GLY A 248 -9.32 13.14 -3.08
N PRO A 249 -8.45 12.54 -3.91
CA PRO A 249 -7.29 11.74 -3.48
C PRO A 249 -6.23 12.56 -2.73
N ILE A 250 -5.50 11.92 -1.82
CA ILE A 250 -4.36 12.50 -1.09
C ILE A 250 -3.12 11.63 -1.34
N ASN A 251 -2.02 12.25 -1.77
CA ASN A 251 -0.75 11.58 -1.93
C ASN A 251 -0.12 11.25 -0.57
N CYS A 252 0.32 10.00 -0.38
CA CYS A 252 1.10 9.59 0.78
C CYS A 252 2.41 8.93 0.34
N GLY A 253 3.52 9.43 0.87
CA GLY A 253 4.87 9.01 0.52
C GLY A 253 5.91 9.93 1.14
N THR A 254 7.05 10.05 0.48
CA THR A 254 8.13 11.01 0.82
C THR A 254 8.55 11.76 -0.44
N GLU A 255 9.06 12.98 -0.27
CA GLU A 255 9.61 13.78 -1.37
C GLU A 255 11.12 13.55 -1.59
N HIS A 256 11.76 12.79 -0.70
CA HIS A 256 13.17 12.46 -0.83
C HIS A 256 13.37 11.40 -1.93
N GLU A 257 14.02 11.79 -3.00
CA GLU A 257 14.36 10.90 -4.13
C GLU A 257 15.76 10.32 -3.95
N VAL A 258 15.89 9.06 -4.33
CA VAL A 258 17.18 8.36 -4.45
C VAL A 258 17.28 7.73 -5.84
N THR A 259 18.46 7.71 -6.42
CA THR A 259 18.73 6.92 -7.63
C THR A 259 18.78 5.43 -7.29
N MET A 260 18.52 4.58 -8.27
CA MET A 260 18.64 3.13 -8.04
C MET A 260 20.07 2.70 -7.71
N THR A 261 21.06 3.39 -8.25
CA THR A 261 22.48 3.15 -7.90
C THR A 261 22.76 3.52 -6.44
N GLU A 262 22.38 4.73 -5.98
CA GLU A 262 22.55 5.15 -4.58
C GLU A 262 21.82 4.19 -3.61
N LEU A 263 20.64 3.72 -3.97
CA LEU A 263 19.89 2.75 -3.18
C LEU A 263 20.60 1.41 -3.06
N ALA A 264 21.16 0.90 -4.17
CA ALA A 264 21.92 -0.34 -4.19
C ALA A 264 23.19 -0.22 -3.31
N GLU A 265 23.96 0.86 -3.47
CA GLU A 265 25.17 1.14 -2.68
C GLU A 265 24.87 1.28 -1.19
N LEU A 266 23.78 1.95 -0.83
CA LEU A 266 23.33 2.09 0.56
C LEU A 266 22.97 0.73 1.17
N ILE A 267 22.28 -0.14 0.43
CA ILE A 267 21.94 -1.50 0.90
C ILE A 267 23.20 -2.35 1.06
N VAL A 268 24.15 -2.32 0.14
CA VAL A 268 25.46 -2.99 0.28
C VAL A 268 26.15 -2.53 1.55
N SER A 269 26.22 -1.22 1.77
CA SER A 269 26.86 -0.64 2.96
C SER A 269 26.17 -1.08 4.27
N LEU A 270 24.83 -1.07 4.30
CA LEU A 270 24.07 -1.41 5.50
C LEU A 270 24.07 -2.90 5.82
N THR A 271 24.17 -3.77 4.82
CA THR A 271 24.28 -5.23 5.00
C THR A 271 25.72 -5.68 5.30
N GLY A 272 26.70 -4.84 5.03
CA GLY A 272 28.12 -5.24 5.07
C GLY A 272 28.49 -6.27 3.99
N SER A 273 27.65 -6.42 2.95
CA SER A 273 27.86 -7.39 1.88
C SER A 273 29.02 -7.00 0.96
N GLY A 274 29.72 -8.01 0.42
CA GLY A 274 30.68 -7.83 -0.66
C GLY A 274 30.06 -7.81 -2.06
N SER A 275 28.74 -7.73 -2.18
CA SER A 275 28.01 -7.77 -3.45
C SER A 275 28.40 -6.61 -4.37
N SER A 276 28.67 -6.90 -5.64
CA SER A 276 28.84 -5.89 -6.68
C SER A 276 27.50 -5.42 -7.23
N VAL A 277 27.45 -4.21 -7.80
CA VAL A 277 26.29 -3.73 -8.56
C VAL A 277 26.45 -4.16 -10.03
N ALA A 278 25.43 -4.85 -10.57
CA ALA A 278 25.35 -5.29 -11.94
C ALA A 278 24.21 -4.60 -12.68
N TYR A 279 24.50 -3.98 -13.82
CA TYR A 279 23.49 -3.30 -14.63
C TYR A 279 22.90 -4.25 -15.67
N VAL A 280 21.56 -4.33 -15.72
CA VAL A 280 20.81 -5.20 -16.64
C VAL A 280 19.83 -4.38 -17.50
N ASN A 281 19.30 -4.98 -18.55
CA ASN A 281 18.35 -4.29 -19.42
C ASN A 281 17.13 -3.82 -18.64
N ARG A 282 16.63 -2.62 -18.98
CA ARG A 282 15.43 -2.04 -18.37
C ARG A 282 14.18 -2.81 -18.81
N THR A 283 13.22 -2.95 -17.87
CA THR A 283 11.89 -3.45 -18.17
C THR A 283 11.08 -2.41 -18.95
N ALA A 284 10.23 -2.86 -19.87
CA ALA A 284 9.32 -1.99 -20.60
C ALA A 284 8.32 -1.30 -19.63
N ASP A 285 7.92 -0.06 -19.99
CA ASP A 285 6.93 0.75 -19.26
C ASP A 285 7.28 1.11 -17.80
N ASP A 286 8.58 1.01 -17.39
CA ASP A 286 8.99 1.47 -16.07
C ASP A 286 9.21 3.00 -16.10
N PRO A 287 8.51 3.81 -15.26
CA PRO A 287 8.61 5.27 -15.28
C PRO A 287 10.02 5.76 -14.95
N GLU A 288 10.44 6.90 -15.54
CA GLU A 288 11.75 7.53 -15.23
C GLU A 288 11.78 8.09 -13.82
N MET A 289 10.75 8.82 -13.42
CA MET A 289 10.67 9.54 -12.15
C MET A 289 9.32 9.35 -11.49
N ARG A 290 9.32 9.17 -10.17
CA ARG A 290 8.08 9.09 -9.38
C ARG A 290 8.29 9.69 -8.01
N ARG A 291 7.67 10.88 -7.80
CA ARG A 291 7.76 11.64 -6.57
C ARG A 291 6.44 12.36 -6.28
N PRO A 292 5.84 12.19 -5.08
CA PRO A 292 4.63 12.94 -4.73
C PRO A 292 4.92 14.42 -4.52
N ASP A 293 3.97 15.27 -4.87
CA ASP A 293 3.76 16.53 -4.17
C ASP A 293 2.97 16.21 -2.89
N LEU A 294 3.48 16.60 -1.73
CA LEU A 294 2.85 16.36 -0.42
C LEU A 294 2.18 17.62 0.17
N THR A 295 2.05 18.68 -0.62
CA THR A 295 1.47 19.94 -0.13
C THR A 295 0.06 19.72 0.42
N LEU A 296 -0.80 19.02 -0.31
CA LEU A 296 -2.16 18.74 0.12
C LEU A 296 -2.20 17.87 1.39
N ALA A 297 -1.37 16.85 1.47
CA ALA A 297 -1.26 15.99 2.66
C ALA A 297 -0.80 16.78 3.91
N ARG A 298 0.15 17.70 3.76
CA ARG A 298 0.59 18.59 4.86
C ARG A 298 -0.51 19.53 5.31
N GLU A 299 -1.14 20.22 4.37
CA GLU A 299 -2.14 21.25 4.66
C GLU A 299 -3.42 20.67 5.25
N ARG A 300 -3.90 19.56 4.70
CA ARG A 300 -5.18 18.94 5.08
C ARG A 300 -5.08 17.94 6.21
N LEU A 301 -3.98 17.19 6.28
CA LEU A 301 -3.81 16.11 7.26
C LEU A 301 -2.73 16.38 8.29
N GLY A 302 -1.85 17.38 8.10
CA GLY A 302 -0.65 17.55 8.91
C GLY A 302 0.37 16.43 8.69
N TYR A 303 0.30 15.73 7.55
CA TYR A 303 1.19 14.63 7.23
C TYR A 303 2.60 15.11 6.93
N ALA A 304 3.59 14.52 7.58
CA ALA A 304 5.00 14.73 7.30
C ALA A 304 5.78 13.43 7.56
N PRO A 305 6.42 12.82 6.54
CA PRO A 305 7.24 11.64 6.73
C PRO A 305 8.46 11.98 7.60
N THR A 306 8.86 11.07 8.49
CA THR A 306 9.90 11.32 9.49
C THR A 306 11.02 10.29 9.48
N VAL A 307 10.78 9.09 8.93
CA VAL A 307 11.75 8.01 8.92
C VAL A 307 12.73 8.21 7.75
N THR A 308 14.03 8.29 8.06
CA THR A 308 15.05 8.40 7.03
C THR A 308 15.23 7.09 6.25
N PRO A 309 15.68 7.13 4.98
CA PRO A 309 15.96 5.91 4.22
C PRO A 309 16.92 4.96 4.93
N THR A 310 17.98 5.48 5.53
CA THR A 310 18.98 4.68 6.28
C THR A 310 18.33 3.92 7.45
N GLU A 311 17.50 4.59 8.23
CA GLU A 311 16.83 3.96 9.39
C GLU A 311 15.81 2.93 8.94
N GLY A 312 14.96 3.28 7.97
CA GLY A 312 13.96 2.35 7.44
C GLY A 312 14.58 1.11 6.80
N LEU A 313 15.68 1.29 6.03
CA LEU A 313 16.41 0.17 5.43
C LEU A 313 17.05 -0.74 6.49
N ARG A 314 17.64 -0.21 7.57
CA ARG A 314 18.16 -1.06 8.66
C ARG A 314 17.10 -1.97 9.23
N ARG A 315 15.93 -1.43 9.60
CA ARG A 315 14.81 -2.22 10.14
C ARG A 315 14.31 -3.26 9.15
N THR A 316 14.29 -2.91 7.86
CA THR A 316 13.87 -3.82 6.80
C THR A 316 14.90 -4.95 6.60
N ILE A 317 16.19 -4.62 6.55
CA ILE A 317 17.30 -5.59 6.43
C ILE A 317 17.31 -6.56 7.62
N GLU A 318 17.14 -6.05 8.85
CA GLU A 318 17.05 -6.89 10.04
C GLU A 318 15.93 -7.92 9.93
N HIS A 319 14.72 -7.49 9.53
CA HIS A 319 13.60 -8.40 9.30
C HIS A 319 13.91 -9.47 8.23
N PHE A 320 14.51 -9.07 7.10
CA PHE A 320 14.88 -9.99 6.03
C PHE A 320 15.96 -10.97 6.43
N SER A 321 16.94 -10.53 7.22
CA SER A 321 18.00 -11.40 7.75
C SER A 321 17.44 -12.52 8.62
N HIS A 322 16.45 -12.22 9.47
CA HIS A 322 15.76 -13.26 10.28
C HIS A 322 14.90 -14.21 9.45
N ARG A 323 14.39 -13.76 8.32
CA ARG A 323 13.51 -14.56 7.45
C ARG A 323 14.26 -15.44 6.46
N LEU A 324 15.47 -15.04 6.07
CA LEU A 324 16.29 -15.73 5.05
C LEU A 324 17.40 -16.59 5.67
N GLY A 325 17.76 -16.38 6.95
CA GLY A 325 18.72 -17.18 7.73
C GLY A 325 18.03 -18.28 8.46
#